data_e2488d317baa5feda8874333dca020c7
#
_entry.id   e2488d317baa5feda8874333dca020c7
#
_cell.length_a   1.000
_cell.length_b   1.000
_cell.length_c   1.000
_cell.angle_alpha   90.00
_cell.angle_beta   90.00
_cell.angle_gamma   90.00
#
_symmetry.space_group_name_H-M   'P 1'
#
loop_
_entity.id
_entity.type
_entity.pdbx_description
1 polymer ?
#
loop_
_entity_poly.entity_id
_entity_poly.type
_entity_poly.pdbx_seq_one_letter_code
_entity_poly.pdbx_strand_id
1 'polypeptide(L)'
;IPAIATTNAIVAGLGVVEALHMLASRWSELRVVSLARRSTRLFTTFPCSLPNPKCGVCQDTYVRVCIDPENVTLQHVLDAAHSYLGYADDADLSISAGARILYDADLDDNLPKLLRDLHVHAGDTLSIVDENGVMSTAQFVLERRSDTMTSPLYIEKAVQLGKRSSAEKEESDGEDGGIQVLETAPTKRARDADHGE
;
A
#
# COMPACT_ATOMS: atom_id res chain seq x y z
N ILE A 1 14.15 -20.28 15.42
CA ILE A 1 14.10 -19.05 16.23
C ILE A 1 13.28 -19.38 17.46
N PRO A 2 13.83 -19.25 18.69
CA PRO A 2 13.09 -19.55 19.90
C PRO A 2 11.97 -18.51 20.10
N ALA A 3 10.73 -19.00 20.23
CA ALA A 3 9.55 -18.18 20.54
C ALA A 3 9.28 -18.24 22.04
N ILE A 4 9.14 -17.09 22.69
CA ILE A 4 8.81 -16.98 24.11
C ILE A 4 7.34 -16.61 24.24
N ALA A 5 6.53 -17.49 24.83
CA ALA A 5 5.07 -17.32 24.92
C ALA A 5 4.65 -15.99 25.59
N THR A 6 5.35 -15.58 26.64
CA THR A 6 5.07 -14.30 27.32
C THR A 6 5.35 -13.10 26.45
N THR A 7 6.43 -13.11 25.67
CA THR A 7 6.74 -12.02 24.72
C THR A 7 5.69 -11.96 23.63
N ASN A 8 5.28 -13.12 23.09
CA ASN A 8 4.23 -13.17 22.07
C ASN A 8 2.89 -12.64 22.60
N ALA A 9 2.54 -12.98 23.85
CA ALA A 9 1.31 -12.47 24.48
C ALA A 9 1.34 -10.95 24.64
N ILE A 10 2.48 -10.39 25.05
CA ILE A 10 2.65 -8.93 25.16
C ILE A 10 2.51 -8.26 23.81
N VAL A 11 3.22 -8.76 22.77
CA VAL A 11 3.17 -8.18 21.43
C VAL A 11 1.77 -8.28 20.84
N ALA A 12 1.09 -9.43 21.02
CA ALA A 12 -0.29 -9.60 20.58
C ALA A 12 -1.24 -8.62 21.29
N GLY A 13 -1.10 -8.43 22.60
CA GLY A 13 -1.90 -7.46 23.36
C GLY A 13 -1.70 -6.03 22.88
N LEU A 14 -0.47 -5.63 22.61
CA LEU A 14 -0.17 -4.30 22.05
C LEU A 14 -0.79 -4.15 20.64
N GLY A 15 -0.68 -5.18 19.78
CA GLY A 15 -1.31 -5.17 18.48
C GLY A 15 -2.84 -5.01 18.54
N VAL A 16 -3.49 -5.63 19.53
CA VAL A 16 -4.94 -5.45 19.75
C VAL A 16 -5.28 -4.02 20.15
N VAL A 17 -4.47 -3.39 21.02
CA VAL A 17 -4.68 -1.99 21.41
C VAL A 17 -4.60 -1.06 20.19
N GLU A 18 -3.59 -1.22 19.34
CA GLU A 18 -3.45 -0.42 18.12
C GLU A 18 -4.61 -0.69 17.14
N ALA A 19 -5.03 -1.94 17.00
CA ALA A 19 -6.20 -2.28 16.18
C ALA A 19 -7.49 -1.60 16.68
N LEU A 20 -7.70 -1.52 17.99
CA LEU A 20 -8.84 -0.81 18.57
C LEU A 20 -8.77 0.70 18.29
N HIS A 21 -7.58 1.31 18.32
CA HIS A 21 -7.40 2.71 17.92
C HIS A 21 -7.78 2.91 16.44
N MET A 22 -7.34 2.01 15.55
CA MET A 22 -7.70 2.06 14.12
C MET A 22 -9.21 1.94 13.90
N LEU A 23 -9.86 0.97 14.53
CA LEU A 23 -11.31 0.76 14.42
C LEU A 23 -12.12 1.93 14.97
N ALA A 24 -11.59 2.61 15.99
CA ALA A 24 -12.19 3.83 16.55
C ALA A 24 -11.83 5.10 15.75
N SER A 25 -11.15 4.98 14.59
CA SER A 25 -10.66 6.09 13.76
C SER A 25 -9.75 7.08 14.50
N ARG A 26 -9.05 6.61 15.55
CA ARG A 26 -8.11 7.41 16.35
C ARG A 26 -6.69 7.34 15.78
N TRP A 27 -6.53 7.74 14.54
CA TRP A 27 -5.28 7.62 13.78
C TRP A 27 -4.09 8.36 14.42
N SER A 28 -4.33 9.49 15.07
CA SER A 28 -3.30 10.27 15.77
C SER A 28 -2.77 9.60 17.03
N GLU A 29 -3.50 8.63 17.59
CA GLU A 29 -3.11 7.89 18.79
C GLU A 29 -2.29 6.64 18.48
N LEU A 30 -2.21 6.23 17.20
CA LEU A 30 -1.41 5.09 16.79
C LEU A 30 0.06 5.27 17.13
N ARG A 31 0.69 4.21 17.59
CA ARG A 31 2.10 4.19 18.00
C ARG A 31 2.81 2.96 17.45
N VAL A 32 4.05 3.17 17.09
CA VAL A 32 5.00 2.08 16.93
C VAL A 32 5.56 1.76 18.32
N VAL A 33 5.41 0.52 18.75
CA VAL A 33 5.90 0.08 20.05
C VAL A 33 7.07 -0.86 19.86
N SER A 34 8.22 -0.52 20.45
CA SER A 34 9.41 -1.36 20.46
C SER A 34 9.61 -1.96 21.85
N LEU A 35 9.87 -3.28 21.89
CA LEU A 35 10.16 -4.03 23.09
C LEU A 35 11.65 -4.39 23.11
N ALA A 36 12.40 -3.83 24.04
CA ALA A 36 13.84 -4.05 24.15
C ALA A 36 14.19 -5.02 25.28
N ARG A 37 15.01 -6.04 24.97
CA ARG A 37 15.42 -7.08 25.93
C ARG A 37 16.42 -6.58 26.98
N ARG A 38 17.26 -5.62 26.66
CA ARG A 38 18.42 -5.19 27.46
C ARG A 38 18.50 -3.68 27.63
N SER A 39 17.38 -3.04 27.90
CA SER A 39 17.34 -1.60 28.12
C SER A 39 16.77 -1.31 29.50
N THR A 40 17.12 -0.18 30.07
CA THR A 40 16.46 0.38 31.26
C THR A 40 15.00 0.72 30.99
N ARG A 41 14.63 0.86 29.70
CA ARG A 41 13.24 1.01 29.22
C ARG A 41 12.87 -0.23 28.43
N LEU A 42 11.95 -1.04 28.96
CA LEU A 42 11.44 -2.22 28.28
C LEU A 42 10.57 -1.86 27.08
N PHE A 43 9.81 -0.78 27.19
CA PHE A 43 8.95 -0.28 26.13
C PHE A 43 9.41 1.11 25.68
N THR A 44 9.47 1.28 24.39
CA THR A 44 9.69 2.58 23.74
C THR A 44 8.61 2.77 22.70
N THR A 45 7.96 3.95 22.71
CA THR A 45 6.88 4.26 21.79
C THR A 45 7.24 5.45 20.92
N PHE A 46 6.91 5.35 19.65
CA PHE A 46 7.12 6.41 18.66
C PHE A 46 5.80 6.71 17.94
N PRO A 47 5.55 7.93 17.49
CA PRO A 47 4.46 8.20 16.56
C PRO A 47 4.70 7.41 15.27
N CYS A 48 3.62 7.04 14.56
CA CYS A 48 3.76 6.47 13.24
C CYS A 48 4.41 7.48 12.30
N SER A 49 5.34 7.01 11.48
CA SER A 49 5.93 7.83 10.42
C SER A 49 4.88 8.14 9.34
N LEU A 50 5.03 9.27 8.67
CA LEU A 50 4.23 9.58 7.50
C LEU A 50 4.49 8.53 6.39
N PRO A 51 3.50 8.26 5.51
CA PRO A 51 3.70 7.41 4.37
C PRO A 51 4.88 7.88 3.52
N ASN A 52 5.73 6.95 3.11
CA ASN A 52 6.82 7.28 2.21
C ASN A 52 6.24 7.54 0.80
N PRO A 53 6.39 8.73 0.22
CA PRO A 53 5.86 9.04 -1.11
C PRO A 53 6.48 8.20 -2.24
N LYS A 54 7.59 7.51 -1.99
CA LYS A 54 8.24 6.60 -2.94
C LYS A 54 7.99 5.11 -2.62
N CYS A 55 7.08 4.80 -1.70
CA CYS A 55 6.79 3.42 -1.33
C CYS A 55 5.90 2.75 -2.38
N GLY A 56 6.37 1.68 -3.01
CA GLY A 56 5.60 0.92 -4.01
C GLY A 56 4.35 0.23 -3.44
N VAL A 57 4.23 0.12 -2.12
CA VAL A 57 3.04 -0.47 -1.46
C VAL A 57 2.08 0.61 -0.96
N CYS A 58 2.58 1.66 -0.31
CA CYS A 58 1.73 2.71 0.27
C CYS A 58 1.18 3.68 -0.78
N GLN A 59 1.76 3.72 -1.97
CA GLN A 59 1.39 4.63 -3.05
C GLN A 59 0.55 3.98 -4.14
N ASP A 60 0.31 2.67 -4.06
CA ASP A 60 -0.62 2.00 -4.96
C ASP A 60 -2.03 2.55 -4.78
N THR A 61 -2.68 2.81 -5.90
CA THR A 61 -4.06 3.31 -5.91
C THR A 61 -5.02 2.16 -6.08
N TYR A 62 -5.88 1.92 -5.08
CA TYR A 62 -6.89 0.87 -5.14
C TYR A 62 -8.17 1.42 -5.76
N VAL A 63 -8.64 0.78 -6.83
CA VAL A 63 -9.85 1.16 -7.57
C VAL A 63 -10.81 -0.02 -7.59
N ARG A 64 -12.05 0.22 -7.15
CA ARG A 64 -13.12 -0.78 -7.23
C ARG A 64 -13.67 -0.83 -8.65
N VAL A 65 -13.69 -2.00 -9.25
CA VAL A 65 -14.11 -2.23 -10.62
C VAL A 65 -15.22 -3.27 -10.64
N CYS A 66 -16.41 -2.86 -11.04
CA CYS A 66 -17.52 -3.78 -11.22
C CYS A 66 -17.42 -4.46 -12.59
N ILE A 67 -17.38 -5.78 -12.62
CA ILE A 67 -17.24 -6.57 -13.83
C ILE A 67 -18.45 -7.48 -14.05
N ASP A 68 -18.77 -7.71 -15.33
CA ASP A 68 -19.61 -8.83 -15.76
C ASP A 68 -18.69 -10.04 -16.08
N PRO A 69 -18.66 -11.07 -15.21
CA PRO A 69 -17.70 -12.17 -15.35
C PRO A 69 -17.83 -12.95 -16.64
N GLU A 70 -19.01 -12.91 -17.29
CA GLU A 70 -19.28 -13.66 -18.50
C GLU A 70 -18.82 -12.95 -19.79
N ASN A 71 -18.74 -11.62 -19.75
CA ASN A 71 -18.52 -10.83 -20.97
C ASN A 71 -17.28 -9.91 -20.90
N VAL A 72 -16.62 -9.80 -19.74
CA VAL A 72 -15.44 -8.94 -19.60
C VAL A 72 -14.19 -9.60 -20.18
N THR A 73 -13.47 -8.88 -21.04
CA THR A 73 -12.17 -9.28 -21.60
C THR A 73 -11.03 -8.50 -20.95
N LEU A 74 -9.81 -8.96 -21.16
CA LEU A 74 -8.61 -8.25 -20.71
C LEU A 74 -8.46 -6.89 -21.42
N GLN A 75 -8.90 -6.79 -22.69
CA GLN A 75 -8.96 -5.52 -23.42
C GLN A 75 -9.82 -4.48 -22.71
N HIS A 76 -10.99 -4.87 -22.19
CA HIS A 76 -11.81 -3.93 -21.42
C HIS A 76 -11.11 -3.39 -20.18
N VAL A 77 -10.23 -4.19 -19.55
CA VAL A 77 -9.42 -3.75 -18.41
C VAL A 77 -8.38 -2.73 -18.84
N LEU A 78 -7.70 -2.97 -19.96
CA LEU A 78 -6.72 -2.06 -20.53
C LEU A 78 -7.36 -0.72 -20.94
N ASP A 79 -8.49 -0.77 -21.66
CA ASP A 79 -9.25 0.41 -22.08
C ASP A 79 -9.73 1.23 -20.85
N ALA A 80 -10.13 0.53 -19.80
CA ALA A 80 -10.51 1.17 -18.55
C ALA A 80 -9.32 1.85 -17.86
N ALA A 81 -8.13 1.26 -17.90
CA ALA A 81 -6.92 1.88 -17.36
C ALA A 81 -6.62 3.20 -18.07
N HIS A 82 -6.64 3.24 -19.39
CA HIS A 82 -6.44 4.48 -20.15
C HIS A 82 -7.54 5.51 -19.87
N SER A 83 -8.80 5.09 -19.89
CA SER A 83 -9.94 6.02 -19.81
C SER A 83 -10.18 6.59 -18.42
N TYR A 84 -9.99 5.81 -17.35
CA TYR A 84 -10.37 6.20 -15.99
C TYR A 84 -9.20 6.55 -15.08
N LEU A 85 -7.99 6.09 -15.39
CA LEU A 85 -6.81 6.33 -14.56
C LEU A 85 -5.87 7.38 -15.15
N GLY A 86 -6.09 7.76 -16.41
CA GLY A 86 -5.32 8.80 -17.09
C GLY A 86 -3.93 8.36 -17.51
N TYR A 87 -3.72 7.05 -17.72
CA TYR A 87 -2.52 6.60 -18.44
C TYR A 87 -2.57 7.11 -19.87
N ALA A 88 -1.43 7.51 -20.40
CA ALA A 88 -1.33 7.92 -21.80
C ALA A 88 -1.58 6.73 -22.74
N ASP A 89 -2.09 6.98 -23.93
CA ASP A 89 -2.39 5.92 -24.92
C ASP A 89 -1.13 5.16 -25.37
N ASP A 90 0.02 5.80 -25.27
CA ASP A 90 1.35 5.26 -25.57
C ASP A 90 2.09 4.75 -24.33
N ALA A 91 1.42 4.69 -23.18
CA ALA A 91 2.03 4.17 -21.95
C ALA A 91 2.29 2.67 -22.07
N ASP A 92 3.50 2.27 -21.69
CA ASP A 92 3.92 0.87 -21.63
C ASP A 92 3.37 0.26 -20.35
N LEU A 93 2.21 -0.41 -20.45
CA LEU A 93 1.50 -0.95 -19.31
C LEU A 93 1.69 -2.47 -19.22
N SER A 94 1.87 -2.98 -18.03
CA SER A 94 1.72 -4.40 -17.72
C SER A 94 0.52 -4.65 -16.79
N ILE A 95 -0.18 -5.77 -17.00
CA ILE A 95 -1.31 -6.20 -16.17
C ILE A 95 -1.01 -7.58 -15.61
N SER A 96 -1.08 -7.71 -14.28
CA SER A 96 -0.83 -8.98 -13.60
C SER A 96 -1.92 -9.33 -12.58
N ALA A 97 -2.13 -10.64 -12.39
CA ALA A 97 -2.97 -11.21 -11.34
C ALA A 97 -2.08 -12.00 -10.37
N GLY A 98 -1.77 -11.40 -9.21
CA GLY A 98 -0.78 -11.95 -8.30
C GLY A 98 0.60 -12.06 -8.96
N ALA A 99 1.15 -13.27 -9.05
CA ALA A 99 2.44 -13.53 -9.67
C ALA A 99 2.38 -13.82 -11.19
N ARG A 100 1.19 -13.79 -11.80
CA ARG A 100 1.01 -14.10 -13.22
C ARG A 100 0.85 -12.82 -14.04
N ILE A 101 1.70 -12.62 -15.01
CA ILE A 101 1.53 -11.56 -16.02
C ILE A 101 0.44 -12.03 -17.00
N LEU A 102 -0.57 -11.19 -17.21
CA LEU A 102 -1.67 -11.44 -18.13
C LEU A 102 -1.49 -10.66 -19.43
N TYR A 103 -0.92 -9.47 -19.34
CA TYR A 103 -0.63 -8.58 -20.46
C TYR A 103 0.71 -7.86 -20.19
N ASP A 104 1.45 -7.70 -21.25
CA ASP A 104 2.66 -6.91 -21.37
C ASP A 104 2.78 -6.47 -22.83
N ALA A 105 3.62 -5.49 -23.16
CA ALA A 105 3.83 -5.02 -24.54
C ALA A 105 4.21 -6.16 -25.51
N ASP A 106 4.95 -7.17 -25.02
CA ASP A 106 5.34 -8.36 -25.80
C ASP A 106 4.33 -9.53 -25.66
N LEU A 107 3.27 -9.41 -24.85
CA LEU A 107 2.29 -10.46 -24.56
C LEU A 107 0.85 -9.92 -24.71
N ASP A 108 0.44 -9.66 -25.95
CA ASP A 108 -0.88 -9.12 -26.30
C ASP A 108 -1.93 -10.19 -26.66
N ASP A 109 -1.51 -11.43 -26.87
CA ASP A 109 -2.37 -12.57 -27.24
C ASP A 109 -3.55 -12.83 -26.28
N ASN A 110 -3.47 -12.29 -25.07
CA ASN A 110 -4.49 -12.46 -24.05
C ASN A 110 -5.57 -11.37 -24.08
N LEU A 111 -5.37 -10.26 -24.76
CA LEU A 111 -6.30 -9.13 -24.78
C LEU A 111 -7.73 -9.50 -25.17
N PRO A 112 -7.96 -10.32 -26.23
CA PRO A 112 -9.32 -10.71 -26.62
C PRO A 112 -9.94 -11.79 -25.73
N LYS A 113 -9.17 -12.39 -24.81
CA LYS A 113 -9.65 -13.48 -23.95
C LYS A 113 -10.52 -12.93 -22.82
N LEU A 114 -11.52 -13.71 -22.43
CA LEU A 114 -12.33 -13.41 -21.26
C LEU A 114 -11.51 -13.57 -19.96
N LEU A 115 -11.77 -12.74 -18.97
CA LEU A 115 -11.06 -12.83 -17.68
C LEU A 115 -11.23 -14.21 -17.03
N ARG A 116 -12.41 -14.82 -17.16
CA ARG A 116 -12.67 -16.18 -16.66
C ARG A 116 -11.75 -17.24 -17.30
N ASP A 117 -11.44 -17.09 -18.60
CA ASP A 117 -10.56 -18.03 -19.33
C ASP A 117 -9.10 -17.85 -18.89
N LEU A 118 -8.76 -16.67 -18.40
CA LEU A 118 -7.50 -16.34 -17.74
C LEU A 118 -7.49 -16.67 -16.23
N HIS A 119 -8.52 -17.36 -15.73
CA HIS A 119 -8.69 -17.70 -14.31
C HIS A 119 -8.65 -16.47 -13.40
N VAL A 120 -9.29 -15.40 -13.82
CA VAL A 120 -9.49 -14.18 -13.04
C VAL A 120 -10.99 -14.02 -12.76
N HIS A 121 -11.35 -13.84 -11.49
CA HIS A 121 -12.71 -13.86 -11.00
C HIS A 121 -13.03 -12.59 -10.18
N ALA A 122 -14.31 -12.38 -9.92
CA ALA A 122 -14.72 -11.36 -8.95
C ALA A 122 -14.17 -11.73 -7.55
N GLY A 123 -13.58 -10.75 -6.89
CA GLY A 123 -12.82 -10.89 -5.64
C GLY A 123 -11.31 -10.85 -5.85
N ASP A 124 -10.81 -11.08 -7.06
CA ASP A 124 -9.39 -10.96 -7.37
C ASP A 124 -8.97 -9.49 -7.53
N THR A 125 -7.67 -9.27 -7.46
CA THR A 125 -7.06 -7.96 -7.71
C THR A 125 -6.12 -8.06 -8.91
N LEU A 126 -6.26 -7.10 -9.84
CA LEU A 126 -5.35 -6.92 -10.94
C LEU A 126 -4.43 -5.73 -10.66
N SER A 127 -3.13 -5.94 -10.78
CA SER A 127 -2.13 -4.89 -10.68
C SER A 127 -1.82 -4.35 -12.08
N ILE A 128 -1.92 -3.04 -12.25
CA ILE A 128 -1.61 -2.32 -13.48
C ILE A 128 -0.41 -1.45 -13.20
N VAL A 129 0.68 -1.71 -13.89
CA VAL A 129 1.98 -1.06 -13.70
C VAL A 129 2.37 -0.33 -14.98
N ASP A 130 2.83 0.90 -14.83
CA ASP A 130 3.50 1.64 -15.89
C ASP A 130 4.98 1.26 -15.85
N GLU A 131 5.44 0.52 -16.85
CA GLU A 131 6.83 0.03 -16.95
C GLU A 131 7.83 1.19 -17.11
N ASN A 132 7.39 2.31 -17.67
CA ASN A 132 8.19 3.53 -17.72
C ASN A 132 8.33 4.22 -16.36
N GLY A 133 7.53 3.82 -15.37
CA GLY A 133 7.59 4.31 -14.01
C GLY A 133 7.16 5.77 -13.83
N VAL A 134 6.45 6.35 -14.77
CA VAL A 134 5.94 7.73 -14.71
C VAL A 134 4.74 7.85 -13.78
N MET A 135 3.83 6.89 -13.87
CA MET A 135 2.60 6.85 -13.07
C MET A 135 2.71 5.83 -11.93
N SER A 136 1.94 6.07 -10.87
CA SER A 136 1.85 5.10 -9.77
C SER A 136 1.06 3.86 -10.19
N THR A 137 1.37 2.73 -9.58
CA THR A 137 0.66 1.46 -9.80
C THR A 137 -0.80 1.58 -9.37
N ALA A 138 -1.71 1.03 -10.18
CA ALA A 138 -3.11 0.88 -9.84
C ALA A 138 -3.43 -0.58 -9.51
N GLN A 139 -4.26 -0.78 -8.50
CA GLN A 139 -4.78 -2.08 -8.09
C GLN A 139 -6.28 -2.11 -8.36
N PHE A 140 -6.72 -2.83 -9.38
CA PHE A 140 -8.14 -3.03 -9.67
C PHE A 140 -8.69 -4.16 -8.81
N VAL A 141 -9.53 -3.81 -7.84
CA VAL A 141 -10.27 -4.76 -7.02
C VAL A 141 -11.55 -5.12 -7.76
N LEU A 142 -11.63 -6.35 -8.27
CA LEU A 142 -12.73 -6.81 -9.10
C LEU A 142 -13.92 -7.20 -8.24
N GLU A 143 -15.07 -6.58 -8.49
CA GLU A 143 -16.32 -6.91 -7.82
C GLU A 143 -17.34 -7.44 -8.84
N ARG A 144 -18.19 -8.38 -8.40
CA ARG A 144 -19.28 -8.85 -9.24
C ARG A 144 -20.32 -7.79 -9.39
N ARG A 145 -20.74 -7.55 -10.61
CA ARG A 145 -21.76 -6.58 -10.96
C ARG A 145 -23.15 -6.98 -10.44
N SER A 146 -23.96 -6.00 -10.11
CA SER A 146 -25.42 -6.15 -9.95
C SER A 146 -26.13 -5.89 -11.29
N ASP A 147 -27.26 -6.57 -11.52
CA ASP A 147 -27.92 -6.84 -12.80
C ASP A 147 -28.40 -5.66 -13.69
N THR A 148 -28.02 -4.42 -13.42
CA THR A 148 -28.65 -3.24 -14.07
C THR A 148 -27.80 -2.47 -15.08
N MET A 149 -26.59 -2.94 -15.42
CA MET A 149 -25.66 -2.14 -16.23
C MET A 149 -25.41 -2.70 -17.65
N THR A 150 -25.21 -1.84 -18.64
CA THR A 150 -25.03 -2.19 -20.06
C THR A 150 -23.57 -2.43 -20.50
N SER A 151 -22.58 -1.98 -19.71
CA SER A 151 -21.16 -2.15 -20.03
C SER A 151 -20.56 -3.39 -19.35
N PRO A 152 -19.65 -4.17 -19.94
CA PRO A 152 -19.04 -5.35 -19.32
C PRO A 152 -18.12 -4.99 -18.14
N LEU A 153 -17.62 -3.75 -18.09
CA LEU A 153 -16.80 -3.23 -17.00
C LEU A 153 -17.26 -1.82 -16.66
N TYR A 154 -17.27 -1.50 -15.38
CA TYR A 154 -17.65 -0.19 -14.87
C TYR A 154 -16.81 0.23 -13.67
N ILE A 155 -16.36 1.48 -13.68
CA ILE A 155 -15.69 2.14 -12.57
C ILE A 155 -16.57 3.32 -12.12
N GLU A 156 -16.97 3.32 -10.85
CA GLU A 156 -17.91 4.31 -10.30
C GLU A 156 -17.37 5.74 -10.36
N LYS A 157 -16.05 5.89 -10.18
CA LYS A 157 -15.40 7.20 -10.16
C LYS A 157 -14.03 7.13 -10.84
N ALA A 158 -13.81 8.00 -11.79
CA ALA A 158 -12.47 8.18 -12.36
C ALA A 158 -11.49 8.63 -11.25
N VAL A 159 -10.34 8.01 -11.24
CA VAL A 159 -9.28 8.27 -10.26
C VAL A 159 -8.07 8.77 -11.00
N GLN A 160 -7.60 9.98 -10.66
CA GLN A 160 -6.32 10.46 -11.19
C GLN A 160 -5.18 9.83 -10.39
N LEU A 161 -4.34 9.07 -11.08
CA LEU A 161 -3.13 8.52 -10.51
C LEU A 161 -2.10 9.64 -10.23
N GLY A 162 -1.38 9.49 -9.13
CA GLY A 162 -0.22 10.33 -8.85
C GLY A 162 0.92 10.03 -9.83
N LYS A 163 1.62 11.06 -10.30
CA LYS A 163 2.89 10.86 -10.99
C LYS A 163 3.94 10.42 -9.98
N ARG A 164 4.66 9.35 -10.27
CA ARG A 164 5.89 9.03 -9.53
C ARG A 164 6.87 10.16 -9.78
N SER A 165 7.32 10.85 -8.72
CA SER A 165 8.44 11.78 -8.87
C SER A 165 9.61 10.96 -9.44
N SER A 166 10.13 11.36 -10.60
CA SER A 166 11.31 10.77 -11.21
C SER A 166 12.44 10.78 -10.17
N ALA A 167 12.61 9.67 -9.48
CA ALA A 167 13.80 9.47 -8.68
C ALA A 167 14.92 9.25 -9.68
N GLU A 168 15.87 10.20 -9.72
CA GLU A 168 17.18 9.97 -10.27
C GLU A 168 17.63 8.58 -9.88
N LYS A 169 18.17 7.83 -10.85
CA LYS A 169 18.87 6.58 -10.62
C LYS A 169 20.11 6.91 -9.78
N GLU A 170 19.95 7.04 -8.48
CA GLU A 170 21.06 6.95 -7.56
C GLU A 170 21.44 5.46 -7.49
N GLU A 171 22.56 5.13 -8.08
CA GLU A 171 23.29 3.90 -7.90
C GLU A 171 23.38 3.64 -6.40
N SER A 172 22.92 2.48 -5.99
CA SER A 172 23.00 2.01 -4.61
C SER A 172 24.44 1.60 -4.32
N ASP A 173 25.29 2.55 -4.00
CA ASP A 173 26.47 2.25 -3.21
C ASP A 173 26.04 2.07 -1.77
N GLY A 174 26.25 0.86 -1.27
CA GLY A 174 25.83 0.46 0.06
C GLY A 174 26.57 1.25 1.13
N GLU A 175 25.81 2.09 1.83
CA GLU A 175 26.20 2.55 3.16
C GLU A 175 25.12 2.14 4.16
N ASP A 176 25.58 1.41 5.15
CA ASP A 176 24.92 0.96 6.35
C ASP A 176 24.20 2.14 7.03
N GLY A 177 22.89 2.26 6.82
CA GLY A 177 22.05 3.32 7.38
C GLY A 177 21.88 3.18 8.88
N GLY A 178 22.85 3.61 9.65
CA GLY A 178 22.76 3.72 11.09
C GLY A 178 21.56 4.57 11.52
N ILE A 179 20.71 4.00 12.37
CA ILE A 179 19.57 4.66 12.98
C ILE A 179 20.08 5.86 13.78
N GLN A 180 19.84 7.08 13.30
CA GLN A 180 20.08 8.29 14.10
C GLN A 180 19.04 8.35 15.23
N VAL A 181 19.51 8.08 16.42
CA VAL A 181 18.77 8.33 17.66
C VAL A 181 18.80 9.84 17.91
N LEU A 182 17.68 10.52 17.71
CA LEU A 182 17.52 11.91 18.13
C LEU A 182 17.51 11.92 19.68
N GLU A 183 18.63 12.30 20.28
CA GLU A 183 18.71 12.61 21.70
C GLU A 183 17.86 13.86 22.00
N THR A 184 16.75 13.67 22.70
CA THR A 184 16.02 14.80 23.27
C THR A 184 16.81 15.36 24.44
N ALA A 185 17.13 16.65 24.38
CA ALA A 185 17.81 17.39 25.43
C ALA A 185 17.12 17.25 26.80
N PRO A 186 17.87 17.12 27.87
CA PRO A 186 17.29 16.98 29.23
C PRO A 186 16.59 18.26 29.65
N THR A 187 15.31 18.14 29.97
CA THR A 187 14.53 19.21 30.59
C THR A 187 15.11 19.50 31.97
N LYS A 188 15.69 20.67 32.16
CA LYS A 188 16.14 21.17 33.47
C LYS A 188 14.92 21.28 34.41
N ARG A 189 14.85 20.42 35.42
CA ARG A 189 13.97 20.63 36.58
C ARG A 189 14.52 21.78 37.37
N ALA A 190 13.76 22.83 37.48
CA ALA A 190 13.98 23.89 38.50
C ALA A 190 13.91 23.23 39.88
N ARG A 191 14.96 23.40 40.66
CA ARG A 191 14.95 23.11 42.08
C ARG A 191 14.42 24.38 42.76
N ASP A 192 13.23 24.31 43.27
CA ASP A 192 12.73 25.30 44.21
C ASP A 192 13.57 25.18 45.47
N ALA A 193 14.22 26.29 45.81
CA ALA A 193 14.92 26.47 47.04
C ALA A 193 13.85 26.83 48.10
N ASP A 194 13.60 25.93 49.01
CA ASP A 194 12.89 26.23 50.23
C ASP A 194 13.92 26.73 51.27
N HIS A 195 13.82 28.00 51.61
CA HIS A 195 14.42 28.59 52.75
C HIS A 195 13.29 28.79 53.77
N GLY A 196 13.28 27.92 54.78
CA GLY A 196 12.48 28.11 55.98
C GLY A 196 13.22 28.76 57.09
N GLU A 197 12.55 29.38 57.93
CA GLU A 197 12.86 29.65 59.34
C GLU A 197 12.19 28.56 60.15
#